data_425892696803ec80eddbe05fdaaa1677
#
_entry.id   425892696803ec80eddbe05fdaaa1677
#
_cell.length_a   1.000
_cell.length_b   1.000
_cell.length_c   1.000
_cell.angle_alpha   90.00
_cell.angle_beta   90.00
_cell.angle_gamma   90.00
#
_symmetry.space_group_name_H-M   'P 1'
#
loop_
_entity.id
_entity.type
_entity.pdbx_description
1 polymer ?
#
loop_
_entity_poly.entity_id
_entity_poly.type
_entity_poly.pdbx_seq_one_letter_code
_entity_poly.pdbx_strand_id
1 'polypeptide(L)'
;QKTKMKAFCDYNEYEIASEYEDAGKSGKSIEGRIAFNQMMDDIKSGKDEVSYVLVFKLSRFGRNAADVLATLQVMQDFGVNLICVEDGIDSSKDAGKLMISVLSAVAEIERENIRVQTMEGRMQKAREGKWNGGFAPYGYALIDGKLVVNEEEAVAIRTIFDQYVNTDLGANGIAKYLENHGIHKIARQNGKNPLFDAALIRR
;
A
#
# COMPACT_ATOMS: atom_id res chain seq x y z
N GLN A 1 -13.33 -29.74 -1.15
CA GLN A 1 -13.89 -28.43 -1.47
C GLN A 1 -14.63 -28.49 -2.81
N LYS A 2 -13.97 -28.85 -3.92
CA LYS A 2 -14.60 -28.92 -5.25
C LYS A 2 -15.88 -29.78 -5.26
N THR A 3 -15.85 -30.97 -4.68
CA THR A 3 -17.01 -31.88 -4.62
C THR A 3 -18.22 -31.22 -3.94
N LYS A 4 -18.00 -30.51 -2.80
CA LYS A 4 -19.09 -29.86 -2.11
C LYS A 4 -19.64 -28.64 -2.91
N MET A 5 -18.78 -27.90 -3.61
CA MET A 5 -19.20 -26.79 -4.46
C MET A 5 -20.02 -27.28 -5.65
N LYS A 6 -19.60 -28.39 -6.32
CA LYS A 6 -20.36 -28.98 -7.40
C LYS A 6 -21.73 -29.46 -6.92
N ALA A 7 -21.78 -30.19 -5.81
CA ALA A 7 -23.05 -30.64 -5.21
C ALA A 7 -23.97 -29.44 -4.86
N PHE A 8 -23.40 -28.30 -4.44
CA PHE A 8 -24.16 -27.07 -4.22
C PHE A 8 -24.72 -26.51 -5.52
N CYS A 9 -23.93 -26.48 -6.60
CA CYS A 9 -24.41 -26.06 -7.92
C CYS A 9 -25.53 -26.97 -8.43
N ASP A 10 -25.34 -28.29 -8.35
CA ASP A 10 -26.33 -29.29 -8.78
C ASP A 10 -27.64 -29.14 -8.02
N TYR A 11 -27.57 -28.92 -6.68
CA TYR A 11 -28.76 -28.75 -5.83
C TYR A 11 -29.53 -27.47 -6.14
N ASN A 12 -28.81 -26.37 -6.49
CA ASN A 12 -29.44 -25.08 -6.80
C ASN A 12 -29.66 -24.87 -8.30
N GLU A 13 -29.42 -25.88 -9.11
CA GLU A 13 -29.59 -25.84 -10.56
C GLU A 13 -28.72 -24.75 -11.23
N TYR A 14 -27.51 -24.50 -10.68
CA TYR A 14 -26.57 -23.56 -11.25
C TYR A 14 -25.68 -24.18 -12.30
N GLU A 15 -25.56 -23.53 -13.44
CA GLU A 15 -24.62 -23.91 -14.50
C GLU A 15 -23.21 -23.39 -14.16
N ILE A 16 -22.20 -24.27 -14.29
CA ILE A 16 -20.81 -23.91 -14.04
C ILE A 16 -20.18 -23.44 -15.35
N ALA A 17 -19.99 -22.12 -15.49
CA ALA A 17 -19.37 -21.53 -16.67
C ALA A 17 -17.84 -21.76 -16.70
N SER A 18 -17.15 -21.54 -15.58
CA SER A 18 -15.69 -21.66 -15.49
C SER A 18 -15.24 -22.08 -14.09
N GLU A 19 -14.08 -22.74 -13.98
CA GLU A 19 -13.44 -23.10 -12.70
C GLU A 19 -12.04 -22.48 -12.63
N TYR A 20 -11.73 -21.83 -11.49
CA TYR A 20 -10.44 -21.21 -11.22
C TYR A 20 -9.80 -21.81 -9.98
N GLU A 21 -8.53 -22.23 -10.08
CA GLU A 21 -7.84 -22.90 -8.98
C GLU A 21 -6.42 -22.39 -8.81
N ASP A 22 -6.13 -21.83 -7.64
CA ASP A 22 -4.78 -21.46 -7.21
C ASP A 22 -4.23 -22.56 -6.29
N ALA A 23 -3.59 -23.61 -6.86
CA ALA A 23 -3.08 -24.74 -6.12
C ALA A 23 -1.91 -24.37 -5.20
N GLY A 24 -2.04 -24.67 -3.90
CA GLY A 24 -0.93 -24.79 -2.94
C GLY A 24 -0.19 -23.52 -2.53
N LYS A 25 -0.61 -22.32 -2.93
CA LYS A 25 0.03 -21.08 -2.51
C LYS A 25 -0.69 -20.48 -1.31
N SER A 26 -0.02 -20.52 -0.14
CA SER A 26 -0.44 -19.78 1.05
C SER A 26 -0.47 -18.27 0.74
N GLY A 27 -1.57 -17.63 1.06
CA GLY A 27 -1.94 -16.28 0.67
C GLY A 27 -0.99 -15.12 1.03
N LYS A 28 0.31 -15.18 0.76
CA LYS A 28 1.24 -14.11 1.13
C LYS A 28 1.37 -12.94 0.14
N SER A 29 0.92 -13.04 -1.10
CA SER A 29 0.82 -11.89 -2.03
C SER A 29 -0.35 -12.01 -3.00
N ILE A 30 -1.02 -10.90 -3.34
CA ILE A 30 -2.04 -10.84 -4.40
C ILE A 30 -1.43 -11.24 -5.74
N GLU A 31 -0.16 -10.91 -5.94
CA GLU A 31 0.64 -11.28 -7.12
C GLU A 31 0.76 -12.80 -7.35
N GLY A 32 0.52 -13.64 -6.32
CA GLY A 32 0.57 -15.10 -6.40
C GLY A 32 -0.75 -15.79 -6.72
N ARG A 33 -1.88 -15.06 -6.84
CA ARG A 33 -3.23 -15.62 -7.13
C ARG A 33 -3.59 -15.45 -8.59
N ILE A 34 -2.87 -16.17 -9.46
CA ILE A 34 -3.00 -16.02 -10.92
C ILE A 34 -4.42 -16.37 -11.39
N ALA A 35 -4.98 -17.48 -10.90
CA ALA A 35 -6.32 -17.90 -11.30
C ALA A 35 -7.40 -16.97 -10.75
N PHE A 36 -7.24 -16.45 -9.54
CA PHE A 36 -8.16 -15.47 -8.98
C PHE A 36 -8.14 -14.16 -9.77
N ASN A 37 -6.96 -13.66 -10.13
CA ASN A 37 -6.85 -12.45 -10.94
C ASN A 37 -7.46 -12.66 -12.33
N GLN A 38 -7.23 -13.81 -12.96
CA GLN A 38 -7.87 -14.16 -14.22
C GLN A 38 -9.40 -14.18 -14.10
N MET A 39 -9.95 -14.75 -13.04
CA MET A 39 -11.39 -14.70 -12.76
C MET A 39 -11.91 -13.28 -12.68
N MET A 40 -11.20 -12.39 -11.99
CA MET A 40 -11.60 -10.98 -11.88
C MET A 40 -11.53 -10.23 -13.23
N ASP A 41 -10.55 -10.55 -14.06
CA ASP A 41 -10.42 -9.96 -15.40
C ASP A 41 -11.51 -10.50 -16.34
N ASP A 42 -11.86 -11.78 -16.24
CA ASP A 42 -12.97 -12.40 -17.00
C ASP A 42 -14.32 -11.76 -16.61
N ILE A 43 -14.56 -11.48 -15.30
CA ILE A 43 -15.74 -10.75 -14.83
C ILE A 43 -15.80 -9.35 -15.43
N LYS A 44 -14.71 -8.60 -15.35
CA LYS A 44 -14.63 -7.23 -15.87
C LYS A 44 -14.83 -7.16 -17.39
N SER A 45 -14.42 -8.18 -18.10
CA SER A 45 -14.63 -8.28 -19.55
C SER A 45 -16.04 -8.71 -19.95
N GLY A 46 -16.88 -9.11 -18.99
CA GLY A 46 -18.22 -9.66 -19.26
C GLY A 46 -18.19 -11.06 -19.86
N LYS A 47 -17.08 -11.78 -19.76
CA LYS A 47 -16.96 -13.12 -20.28
C LYS A 47 -17.93 -14.06 -19.53
N ASP A 48 -18.60 -14.89 -20.31
CA ASP A 48 -19.55 -15.93 -19.85
C ASP A 48 -20.80 -15.40 -19.11
N GLU A 49 -21.02 -14.06 -19.04
CA GLU A 49 -22.18 -13.39 -18.42
C GLU A 49 -22.58 -13.98 -17.06
N VAL A 50 -21.59 -14.22 -16.21
CA VAL A 50 -21.80 -14.91 -14.92
C VAL A 50 -22.58 -14.04 -13.93
N SER A 51 -23.49 -14.65 -13.17
CA SER A 51 -24.26 -13.97 -12.11
C SER A 51 -23.66 -14.16 -10.71
N TYR A 52 -22.88 -15.23 -10.51
CA TYR A 52 -22.34 -15.61 -9.21
C TYR A 52 -20.91 -16.09 -9.30
N VAL A 53 -20.12 -15.75 -8.29
CA VAL A 53 -18.86 -16.42 -7.97
C VAL A 53 -19.09 -17.27 -6.74
N LEU A 54 -18.77 -18.55 -6.83
CA LEU A 54 -18.83 -19.47 -5.70
C LEU A 54 -17.44 -19.70 -5.13
N VAL A 55 -17.32 -19.58 -3.81
CA VAL A 55 -16.11 -19.96 -3.07
C VAL A 55 -16.46 -20.90 -1.94
N PHE A 56 -15.51 -21.76 -1.55
CA PHE A 56 -15.77 -22.70 -0.47
C PHE A 56 -15.93 -21.97 0.88
N LYS A 57 -15.02 -21.03 1.20
CA LYS A 57 -15.04 -20.18 2.40
C LYS A 57 -14.63 -18.77 2.06
N LEU A 58 -15.09 -17.79 2.86
CA LEU A 58 -14.74 -16.38 2.72
C LEU A 58 -13.22 -16.15 2.81
N SER A 59 -12.52 -16.91 3.65
CA SER A 59 -11.06 -16.88 3.79
C SER A 59 -10.29 -17.31 2.52
N ARG A 60 -10.97 -17.92 1.55
CA ARG A 60 -10.42 -18.22 0.22
C ARG A 60 -10.62 -17.07 -0.76
N PHE A 61 -11.61 -16.25 -0.52
CA PHE A 61 -11.92 -15.09 -1.33
C PHE A 61 -10.99 -13.91 -1.04
N GLY A 62 -10.81 -13.54 0.24
CA GLY A 62 -9.92 -12.48 0.67
C GLY A 62 -9.18 -12.82 1.96
N ARG A 63 -8.13 -12.07 2.27
CA ARG A 63 -7.25 -12.30 3.44
C ARG A 63 -7.73 -11.57 4.68
N ASN A 64 -8.31 -10.43 4.48
CA ASN A 64 -8.84 -9.53 5.49
C ASN A 64 -10.15 -8.95 4.99
N ALA A 65 -10.87 -8.31 5.89
CA ALA A 65 -12.17 -7.71 5.57
C ALA A 65 -12.09 -6.66 4.45
N ALA A 66 -11.02 -5.87 4.40
CA ALA A 66 -10.85 -4.83 3.38
C ALA A 66 -10.66 -5.41 1.97
N ASP A 67 -9.86 -6.48 1.83
CA ASP A 67 -9.66 -7.17 0.54
C ASP A 67 -10.97 -7.79 0.04
N VAL A 68 -11.72 -8.44 0.95
CA VAL A 68 -13.03 -9.03 0.63
C VAL A 68 -13.98 -7.96 0.11
N LEU A 69 -14.09 -6.83 0.81
CA LEU A 69 -14.98 -5.73 0.44
C LEU A 69 -14.60 -5.09 -0.88
N ALA A 70 -13.31 -4.80 -1.09
CA ALA A 70 -12.84 -4.20 -2.34
C ALA A 70 -13.14 -5.11 -3.55
N THR A 71 -12.92 -6.42 -3.40
CA THR A 71 -13.21 -7.39 -4.46
C THR A 71 -14.71 -7.53 -4.69
N LEU A 72 -15.51 -7.60 -3.63
CA LEU A 72 -16.97 -7.64 -3.70
C LEU A 72 -17.55 -6.41 -4.40
N GLN A 73 -17.07 -5.22 -4.08
CA GLN A 73 -17.51 -4.00 -4.72
C GLN A 73 -17.27 -4.05 -6.23
N VAL A 74 -16.06 -4.45 -6.64
CA VAL A 74 -15.76 -4.62 -8.07
C VAL A 74 -16.72 -5.62 -8.72
N MET A 75 -16.98 -6.77 -8.10
CA MET A 75 -17.92 -7.75 -8.67
C MET A 75 -19.35 -7.20 -8.78
N GLN A 76 -19.83 -6.48 -7.76
CA GLN A 76 -21.15 -5.88 -7.76
C GLN A 76 -21.31 -4.80 -8.83
N ASP A 77 -20.26 -4.04 -9.12
CA ASP A 77 -20.25 -3.05 -10.22
C ASP A 77 -20.47 -3.70 -11.59
N PHE A 78 -20.14 -5.01 -11.70
CA PHE A 78 -20.42 -5.83 -12.89
C PHE A 78 -21.64 -6.75 -12.73
N GLY A 79 -22.46 -6.56 -11.69
CA GLY A 79 -23.68 -7.33 -11.45
C GLY A 79 -23.45 -8.75 -10.92
N VAL A 80 -22.24 -9.09 -10.49
CA VAL A 80 -21.87 -10.43 -10.02
C VAL A 80 -21.91 -10.50 -8.50
N ASN A 81 -22.55 -11.54 -7.94
CA ASN A 81 -22.68 -11.79 -6.52
C ASN A 81 -21.73 -12.89 -6.02
N LEU A 82 -21.44 -12.90 -4.73
CA LEU A 82 -20.60 -13.89 -4.06
C LEU A 82 -21.44 -14.87 -3.25
N ILE A 83 -21.17 -16.17 -3.40
CA ILE A 83 -21.69 -17.23 -2.53
C ILE A 83 -20.52 -17.96 -1.87
N CYS A 84 -20.51 -18.01 -0.53
CA CYS A 84 -19.58 -18.82 0.27
C CYS A 84 -20.33 -20.06 0.77
N VAL A 85 -20.04 -21.21 0.18
CA VAL A 85 -20.84 -22.44 0.38
C VAL A 85 -20.76 -22.96 1.81
N GLU A 86 -19.59 -22.97 2.44
CA GLU A 86 -19.41 -23.47 3.83
C GLU A 86 -19.85 -22.46 4.87
N ASP A 87 -19.68 -21.15 4.61
CA ASP A 87 -20.03 -20.08 5.54
C ASP A 87 -21.52 -19.69 5.43
N GLY A 88 -22.24 -20.19 4.42
CA GLY A 88 -23.65 -19.88 4.19
C GLY A 88 -23.91 -18.40 3.79
N ILE A 89 -22.92 -17.72 3.24
CA ILE A 89 -22.99 -16.31 2.84
C ILE A 89 -23.42 -16.24 1.39
N ASP A 90 -24.45 -15.44 1.11
CA ASP A 90 -24.91 -15.12 -0.25
C ASP A 90 -25.13 -13.60 -0.33
N SER A 91 -24.26 -12.91 -1.06
CA SER A 91 -24.26 -11.44 -1.13
C SER A 91 -25.47 -10.84 -1.85
N SER A 92 -26.24 -11.67 -2.57
CA SER A 92 -27.48 -11.25 -3.20
C SER A 92 -28.65 -11.11 -2.19
N LYS A 93 -28.55 -11.75 -1.03
CA LYS A 93 -29.57 -11.80 0.03
C LYS A 93 -29.30 -10.78 1.13
N ASP A 94 -30.33 -10.37 1.87
CA ASP A 94 -30.22 -9.37 2.93
C ASP A 94 -29.29 -9.80 4.07
N ALA A 95 -29.27 -11.09 4.42
CA ALA A 95 -28.31 -11.62 5.39
C ALA A 95 -26.84 -11.48 4.93
N GLY A 96 -26.58 -11.67 3.65
CA GLY A 96 -25.25 -11.43 3.07
C GLY A 96 -24.87 -9.95 3.06
N LYS A 97 -25.81 -9.07 2.74
CA LYS A 97 -25.60 -7.61 2.81
C LYS A 97 -25.26 -7.16 4.23
N LEU A 98 -25.98 -7.72 5.25
CA LEU A 98 -25.66 -7.45 6.66
C LEU A 98 -24.24 -7.92 7.00
N MET A 99 -23.84 -9.12 6.55
CA MET A 99 -22.48 -9.63 6.78
C MET A 99 -21.41 -8.71 6.15
N ILE A 100 -21.66 -8.21 4.93
CA ILE A 100 -20.77 -7.23 4.27
C ILE A 100 -20.64 -5.96 5.11
N SER A 101 -21.75 -5.47 5.68
CA SER A 101 -21.73 -4.29 6.57
C SER A 101 -20.91 -4.52 7.84
N VAL A 102 -21.00 -5.70 8.44
CA VAL A 102 -20.18 -6.09 9.60
C VAL A 102 -18.70 -6.19 9.21
N LEU A 103 -18.38 -6.79 8.07
CA LEU A 103 -17.00 -6.85 7.58
C LEU A 103 -16.42 -5.44 7.30
N SER A 104 -17.24 -4.51 6.80
CA SER A 104 -16.87 -3.11 6.61
C SER A 104 -16.47 -2.45 7.93
N ALA A 105 -17.29 -2.62 8.96
CA ALA A 105 -17.01 -2.07 10.28
C ALA A 105 -15.72 -2.68 10.88
N VAL A 106 -15.51 -3.99 10.75
CA VAL A 106 -14.29 -4.65 11.20
C VAL A 106 -13.05 -4.11 10.46
N ALA A 107 -13.14 -3.94 9.13
CA ALA A 107 -12.03 -3.39 8.35
C ALA A 107 -11.66 -1.95 8.75
N GLU A 108 -12.65 -1.14 9.13
CA GLU A 108 -12.43 0.22 9.61
C GLU A 108 -11.74 0.23 10.99
N ILE A 109 -12.18 -0.63 11.90
CA ILE A 109 -11.54 -0.81 13.21
C ILE A 109 -10.08 -1.27 13.05
N GLU A 110 -9.81 -2.22 12.17
CA GLU A 110 -8.44 -2.69 11.89
C GLU A 110 -7.54 -1.56 11.38
N ARG A 111 -8.03 -0.72 10.47
CA ARG A 111 -7.28 0.44 9.95
C ARG A 111 -6.96 1.45 11.05
N GLU A 112 -7.94 1.75 11.91
CA GLU A 112 -7.74 2.66 13.04
C GLU A 112 -6.73 2.11 14.04
N ASN A 113 -6.79 0.83 14.38
CA ASN A 113 -5.81 0.18 15.25
C ASN A 113 -4.38 0.27 14.67
N ILE A 114 -4.20 0.02 13.37
CA ILE A 114 -2.90 0.16 12.70
C ILE A 114 -2.41 1.61 12.77
N ARG A 115 -3.31 2.59 12.56
CA ARG A 115 -2.99 4.01 12.66
C ARG A 115 -2.50 4.38 14.06
N VAL A 116 -3.23 3.96 15.09
CA VAL A 116 -2.88 4.20 16.49
C VAL A 116 -1.52 3.58 16.84
N GLN A 117 -1.30 2.29 16.53
CA GLN A 117 -0.03 1.61 16.77
C GLN A 117 1.14 2.29 16.05
N THR A 118 0.92 2.75 14.82
CA THR A 118 1.94 3.47 14.05
C THR A 118 2.31 4.79 14.72
N MET A 119 1.30 5.54 15.22
CA MET A 119 1.52 6.81 15.92
C MET A 119 2.22 6.59 17.26
N GLU A 120 1.82 5.60 18.03
CA GLU A 120 2.49 5.23 19.29
C GLU A 120 3.96 4.86 19.05
N GLY A 121 4.23 4.05 18.03
CA GLY A 121 5.60 3.70 17.64
C GLY A 121 6.45 4.91 17.24
N ARG A 122 5.85 5.88 16.53
CA ARG A 122 6.52 7.16 16.19
C ARG A 122 6.77 8.03 17.42
N MET A 123 5.78 8.14 18.30
CA MET A 123 5.92 8.88 19.55
C MET A 123 7.00 8.28 20.46
N GLN A 124 7.05 6.94 20.55
CA GLN A 124 8.08 6.26 21.31
C GLN A 124 9.49 6.53 20.74
N LYS A 125 9.66 6.42 19.42
CA LYS A 125 10.93 6.78 18.77
C LYS A 125 11.32 8.23 19.03
N ALA A 126 10.37 9.16 18.99
CA ALA A 126 10.64 10.56 19.29
C ALA A 126 11.08 10.79 20.75
N ARG A 127 10.43 10.10 21.70
CA ARG A 127 10.84 10.14 23.12
C ARG A 127 12.25 9.56 23.34
N GLU A 128 12.63 8.57 22.56
CA GLU A 128 13.98 7.97 22.57
C GLU A 128 15.02 8.82 21.81
N GLY A 129 14.63 9.98 21.27
CA GLY A 129 15.50 10.82 20.45
C GLY A 129 15.92 10.19 19.12
N LYS A 130 15.17 9.21 18.64
CA LYS A 130 15.39 8.54 17.35
C LYS A 130 14.68 9.26 16.22
N TRP A 131 15.29 9.21 15.04
CA TRP A 131 14.74 9.81 13.83
C TRP A 131 13.49 9.07 13.34
N ASN A 132 12.40 9.80 13.13
CA ASN A 132 11.12 9.27 12.66
C ASN A 132 10.87 9.47 11.16
N GLY A 133 11.77 10.12 10.44
CA GLY A 133 11.69 10.30 9.00
C GLY A 133 12.19 9.07 8.23
N GLY A 134 12.17 9.18 6.89
CA GLY A 134 12.82 8.21 6.01
C GLY A 134 14.34 8.43 6.00
N PHE A 135 14.89 8.80 4.83
CA PHE A 135 16.32 9.10 4.69
C PHE A 135 16.73 10.30 5.57
N ALA A 136 17.96 10.26 6.07
CA ALA A 136 18.53 11.40 6.77
C ALA A 136 18.55 12.64 5.88
N PRO A 137 18.23 13.85 6.39
CA PRO A 137 18.42 15.10 5.65
C PRO A 137 19.87 15.26 5.17
N TYR A 138 20.08 16.03 4.11
CA TYR A 138 21.43 16.37 3.67
C TYR A 138 22.20 17.10 4.76
N GLY A 139 23.45 16.74 4.98
CA GLY A 139 24.25 17.21 6.14
C GLY A 139 24.20 16.27 7.35
N TYR A 140 23.37 15.24 7.32
CA TYR A 140 23.26 14.25 8.39
C TYR A 140 23.33 12.82 7.86
N ALA A 141 23.88 11.92 8.67
CA ALA A 141 23.83 10.47 8.52
C ALA A 141 22.91 9.86 9.59
N LEU A 142 22.32 8.71 9.28
CA LEU A 142 21.52 7.95 10.24
C LEU A 142 22.37 6.82 10.80
N ILE A 143 22.73 6.92 12.08
CA ILE A 143 23.52 5.90 12.81
C ILE A 143 22.71 5.44 14.02
N ASP A 144 22.42 4.15 14.10
CA ASP A 144 21.63 3.55 15.20
C ASP A 144 20.30 4.25 15.46
N GLY A 145 19.65 4.73 14.40
CA GLY A 145 18.38 5.44 14.48
C GLY A 145 18.46 6.90 14.91
N LYS A 146 19.66 7.46 15.11
CA LYS A 146 19.89 8.86 15.45
C LYS A 146 20.52 9.62 14.29
N LEU A 147 20.15 10.90 14.16
CA LEU A 147 20.82 11.80 13.23
C LEU A 147 22.16 12.23 13.80
N VAL A 148 23.23 11.98 13.07
CA VAL A 148 24.59 12.42 13.38
C VAL A 148 25.04 13.34 12.24
N VAL A 149 25.78 14.40 12.55
CA VAL A 149 26.32 15.32 11.54
C VAL A 149 27.26 14.55 10.60
N ASN A 150 27.03 14.66 9.31
CA ASN A 150 27.96 14.21 8.28
C ASN A 150 28.84 15.39 7.90
N GLU A 151 30.07 15.42 8.40
CA GLU A 151 30.96 16.57 8.26
C GLU A 151 31.29 16.90 6.81
N GLU A 152 31.36 15.93 5.91
CA GLU A 152 31.61 16.17 4.50
C GLU A 152 30.44 16.95 3.84
N GLU A 153 29.22 16.59 4.16
CA GLU A 153 28.03 17.29 3.67
C GLU A 153 27.73 18.59 4.43
N ALA A 154 28.08 18.63 5.71
CA ALA A 154 27.82 19.79 6.59
C ALA A 154 28.54 21.06 6.13
N VAL A 155 29.70 20.94 5.48
CA VAL A 155 30.40 22.09 4.90
C VAL A 155 29.50 22.87 3.94
N ALA A 156 28.84 22.16 3.02
CA ALA A 156 27.93 22.81 2.07
C ALA A 156 26.72 23.46 2.78
N ILE A 157 26.15 22.79 3.78
CA ILE A 157 25.04 23.33 4.56
C ILE A 157 25.44 24.59 5.32
N ARG A 158 26.60 24.59 6.00
CA ARG A 158 27.12 25.78 6.71
C ARG A 158 27.34 26.94 5.74
N THR A 159 27.88 26.69 4.54
CA THR A 159 28.04 27.69 3.50
C THR A 159 26.71 28.25 3.02
N ILE A 160 25.68 27.40 2.83
CA ILE A 160 24.33 27.84 2.45
C ILE A 160 23.77 28.79 3.50
N PHE A 161 23.84 28.44 4.80
CA PHE A 161 23.35 29.27 5.88
C PHE A 161 24.15 30.59 6.01
N ASP A 162 25.47 30.51 5.86
CA ASP A 162 26.33 31.70 5.88
C ASP A 162 25.96 32.70 4.77
N GLN A 163 25.81 32.21 3.55
CA GLN A 163 25.40 33.05 2.41
C GLN A 163 23.97 33.58 2.57
N TYR A 164 23.06 32.80 3.14
CA TYR A 164 21.69 33.26 3.37
C TYR A 164 21.60 34.37 4.43
N VAL A 165 22.40 34.29 5.50
CA VAL A 165 22.35 35.22 6.63
C VAL A 165 23.16 36.49 6.34
N ASN A 166 24.31 36.35 5.66
CA ASN A 166 25.28 37.43 5.52
C ASN A 166 25.23 38.13 4.15
N THR A 167 24.34 37.72 3.24
CA THR A 167 24.18 38.30 1.89
C THR A 167 22.72 38.46 1.54
N ASP A 168 22.41 39.22 0.49
CA ASP A 168 21.05 39.35 -0.06
C ASP A 168 20.70 38.27 -1.08
N LEU A 169 21.45 37.16 -1.10
CA LEU A 169 21.24 36.09 -2.04
C LEU A 169 20.02 35.23 -1.66
N GLY A 170 19.05 35.12 -2.56
CA GLY A 170 17.99 34.12 -2.45
C GLY A 170 18.47 32.71 -2.84
N ALA A 171 17.62 31.69 -2.67
CA ALA A 171 17.98 30.28 -2.90
C ALA A 171 18.59 30.00 -4.31
N ASN A 172 18.13 30.69 -5.37
CA ASN A 172 18.71 30.58 -6.70
C ASN A 172 20.13 31.18 -6.77
N GLY A 173 20.34 32.32 -6.10
CA GLY A 173 21.65 32.96 -6.02
C GLY A 173 22.65 32.12 -5.25
N ILE A 174 22.22 31.52 -4.14
CA ILE A 174 23.04 30.59 -3.33
C ILE A 174 23.41 29.35 -4.13
N ALA A 175 22.44 28.75 -4.86
CA ALA A 175 22.75 27.60 -5.73
C ALA A 175 23.85 27.91 -6.76
N LYS A 176 23.75 29.07 -7.41
CA LYS A 176 24.77 29.56 -8.36
C LYS A 176 26.09 29.89 -7.68
N TYR A 177 26.06 30.43 -6.47
CA TYR A 177 27.25 30.69 -5.66
C TYR A 177 28.02 29.40 -5.38
N LEU A 178 27.31 28.34 -4.92
CA LEU A 178 27.92 27.03 -4.65
C LEU A 178 28.56 26.42 -5.91
N GLU A 179 27.85 26.47 -7.05
CA GLU A 179 28.35 26.00 -8.34
C GLU A 179 29.63 26.73 -8.75
N ASN A 180 29.64 28.06 -8.70
CA ASN A 180 30.79 28.89 -9.05
C ASN A 180 32.03 28.65 -8.16
N HIS A 181 31.80 28.20 -6.91
CA HIS A 181 32.86 27.90 -5.95
C HIS A 181 33.22 26.39 -5.91
N GLY A 182 32.69 25.59 -6.85
CA GLY A 182 33.00 24.17 -6.94
C GLY A 182 32.44 23.34 -5.78
N ILE A 183 31.45 23.85 -5.04
CA ILE A 183 30.82 23.13 -3.94
C ILE A 183 29.69 22.29 -4.51
N HIS A 184 29.91 20.99 -4.57
CA HIS A 184 28.99 20.02 -5.16
C HIS A 184 28.34 19.13 -4.09
N LYS A 185 27.17 18.59 -4.42
CA LYS A 185 26.53 17.57 -3.58
C LYS A 185 27.35 16.30 -3.62
N ILE A 186 27.51 15.67 -2.46
CA ILE A 186 27.98 14.29 -2.38
C ILE A 186 26.82 13.40 -2.85
N ALA A 187 27.11 12.52 -3.83
CA ALA A 187 26.09 11.62 -4.39
C ALA A 187 25.60 10.64 -3.34
N ARG A 188 24.29 10.66 -3.06
CA ARG A 188 23.58 9.64 -2.30
C ARG A 188 22.91 8.65 -3.27
N GLN A 189 22.51 7.49 -2.77
CA GLN A 189 21.98 6.36 -3.59
C GLN A 189 20.94 6.74 -4.66
N ASN A 190 20.22 7.85 -4.50
CA ASN A 190 19.12 8.26 -5.38
C ASN A 190 19.37 9.56 -6.16
N GLY A 191 20.58 10.13 -6.14
CA GLY A 191 20.85 11.42 -6.78
C GLY A 191 22.06 11.41 -7.67
N LYS A 192 21.86 11.54 -9.00
CA LYS A 192 22.95 11.65 -9.99
C LYS A 192 23.40 13.10 -10.25
N ASN A 193 22.60 14.11 -9.85
CA ASN A 193 22.94 15.51 -10.09
C ASN A 193 23.83 16.06 -8.97
N PRO A 194 25.08 16.45 -9.25
CA PRO A 194 25.99 16.97 -8.25
C PRO A 194 25.70 18.44 -7.86
N LEU A 195 24.84 19.14 -8.60
CA LEU A 195 24.56 20.56 -8.34
C LEU A 195 23.45 20.74 -7.33
N PHE A 196 23.58 21.73 -6.46
CA PHE A 196 22.52 22.18 -5.61
C PHE A 196 21.48 22.95 -6.42
N ASP A 197 20.22 22.69 -6.19
CA ASP A 197 19.11 23.43 -6.75
C ASP A 197 18.38 24.24 -5.66
N ALA A 198 17.62 25.27 -6.09
CA ALA A 198 16.90 26.14 -5.17
C ALA A 198 15.82 25.39 -4.35
N ALA A 199 15.33 24.28 -4.84
CA ALA A 199 14.33 23.49 -4.11
C ALA A 199 14.97 22.75 -2.93
N LEU A 200 16.20 22.24 -3.10
CA LEU A 200 16.94 21.61 -2.01
C LEU A 200 17.39 22.64 -0.96
N ILE A 201 17.81 23.83 -1.41
CA ILE A 201 18.26 24.93 -0.50
C ILE A 201 17.11 25.44 0.36
N ARG A 202 15.85 25.41 -0.13
CA ARG A 202 14.66 25.85 0.63
C ARG A 202 14.15 24.79 1.62
N ARG A 203 14.59 23.55 1.53
CA ARG A 203 14.16 22.44 2.39
C ARG A 203 14.92 22.42 3.70
#